data_1ef004c803fa2ddf69b64e86f6fa7d8b
#
_entry.id   1ef004c803fa2ddf69b64e86f6fa7d8b
#
_cell.length_a   1.000
_cell.length_b   1.000
_cell.length_c   1.000
_cell.angle_alpha   90.00
_cell.angle_beta   90.00
_cell.angle_gamma   90.00
#
_symmetry.space_group_name_H-M   'P 1'
#
loop_
_entity.id
_entity.type
_entity.pdbx_description
1 polymer ?
#
loop_
_entity_poly.entity_id
_entity_poly.type
_entity_poly.pdbx_seq_one_letter_code
_entity_poly.pdbx_strand_id
1 'polypeptide(L)'
;NIGVLRELALRLVAEDVNGSLEKYRKSKGLSGPSGAGERILVSTQYHWNGSIYVRRGQQIANRLNGDLYVICFQHTGKPLSKEQAAFKRSLKKLVDKIGAVFVELPFPGRRKLADSLLDYAMKNSVTRIVLGHSKHTRIQELWQGSIINDILRKMTRTDLFVVADRAERDGERILPAKRKVGTKKAELYRRHSKQEMQKEIEKIRRGVFKVYIGAAPGVGKTYTMLREGNDLARKGIDVIVGLLETHGRRETAEQLGNLGMIPRRKIDYRGTTLEEMDTDAIIERAPDVVLVDELAHTNVPGSRHNKRFEDVLDILNAGISVITTVNVQHLESLNDAVEQITGVRVRETVPDSILWMADEVELIDVPPQTLRQRMKEGRIYSMEKVEQALGHFFKIGNLIALRELALREIADDVDERLESWERKESLRGPWRREETIFVCVKLNDHAERIIRRGFRIAFRLKARWHVAYLHHGSGMEDEARLKELKGLTERLGGSFEVITGQGKKDPADLLLAKANEYNSTQMILGKSCSPSWRDRWQGSLVKRLLRGARHMDVLVVTEYER
;
A
#
# COMPACT_ATOMS: atom_id res chain seq x y z
N ASN A 1 6.44 0.85 -25.85
CA ASN A 1 5.59 -0.29 -25.53
C ASN A 1 6.30 -1.48 -24.84
N ILE A 2 7.64 -1.41 -24.66
CA ILE A 2 8.40 -2.40 -23.87
C ILE A 2 7.98 -2.34 -22.39
N GLY A 3 7.72 -1.16 -21.83
CA GLY A 3 7.23 -0.98 -20.46
C GLY A 3 5.89 -1.70 -20.22
N VAL A 4 4.93 -1.57 -21.14
CA VAL A 4 3.62 -2.28 -21.05
C VAL A 4 3.82 -3.80 -21.08
N LEU A 5 4.72 -4.29 -21.94
CA LEU A 5 5.02 -5.71 -22.00
C LEU A 5 5.70 -6.21 -20.71
N ARG A 6 6.59 -5.40 -20.12
CA ARG A 6 7.22 -5.71 -18.83
C ARG A 6 6.19 -5.77 -17.70
N GLU A 7 5.29 -4.79 -17.64
CA GLU A 7 4.21 -4.77 -16.65
C GLU A 7 3.31 -6.00 -16.77
N LEU A 8 2.82 -6.29 -17.98
CA LEU A 8 1.98 -7.47 -18.25
C LEU A 8 2.69 -8.77 -17.88
N ALA A 9 3.96 -8.90 -18.20
CA ALA A 9 4.76 -10.08 -17.84
C ALA A 9 4.89 -10.22 -16.32
N LEU A 10 5.17 -9.13 -15.58
CA LEU A 10 5.26 -9.15 -14.13
C LEU A 10 3.92 -9.50 -13.47
N ARG A 11 2.82 -8.97 -14.00
CA ARG A 11 1.47 -9.31 -13.52
C ARG A 11 1.14 -10.78 -13.75
N LEU A 12 1.44 -11.32 -14.93
CA LEU A 12 1.20 -12.74 -15.24
C LEU A 12 2.00 -13.66 -14.31
N VAL A 13 3.26 -13.33 -14.04
CA VAL A 13 4.09 -14.09 -13.10
C VAL A 13 3.56 -13.96 -11.66
N ALA A 14 3.10 -12.77 -11.25
CA ALA A 14 2.49 -12.58 -9.94
C ALA A 14 1.20 -13.40 -9.76
N GLU A 15 0.36 -13.52 -10.80
CA GLU A 15 -0.85 -14.35 -10.79
C GLU A 15 -0.52 -15.85 -10.66
N ASP A 16 0.49 -16.34 -11.36
CA ASP A 16 0.96 -17.74 -11.26
C ASP A 16 1.48 -18.03 -9.84
N VAL A 17 2.25 -17.11 -9.27
CA VAL A 17 2.75 -17.20 -7.89
C VAL A 17 1.58 -17.18 -6.89
N ASN A 18 0.56 -16.35 -7.11
CA ASN A 18 -0.64 -16.33 -6.27
C ASN A 18 -1.40 -17.66 -6.35
N GLY A 19 -1.55 -18.23 -7.54
CA GLY A 19 -2.13 -19.57 -7.73
C GLY A 19 -1.38 -20.66 -6.95
N SER A 20 -0.06 -20.59 -6.94
CA SER A 20 0.80 -21.50 -6.16
C SER A 20 0.63 -21.31 -4.66
N LEU A 21 0.53 -20.06 -4.19
CA LEU A 21 0.25 -19.72 -2.79
C LEU A 21 -1.10 -20.27 -2.34
N GLU A 22 -2.14 -20.15 -3.16
CA GLU A 22 -3.46 -20.68 -2.84
C GLU A 22 -3.48 -22.20 -2.73
N LYS A 23 -2.84 -22.90 -3.68
CA LYS A 23 -2.70 -24.36 -3.61
C LYS A 23 -2.01 -24.79 -2.32
N TYR A 24 -0.92 -24.11 -1.97
CA TYR A 24 -0.20 -24.36 -0.71
C TYR A 24 -1.09 -24.12 0.51
N ARG A 25 -1.82 -22.99 0.57
CA ARG A 25 -2.73 -22.65 1.68
C ARG A 25 -3.86 -23.66 1.83
N LYS A 26 -4.48 -24.06 0.71
CA LYS A 26 -5.52 -25.12 0.70
C LYS A 26 -4.97 -26.45 1.24
N SER A 27 -3.77 -26.84 0.85
CA SER A 27 -3.14 -28.08 1.33
C SER A 27 -2.83 -28.07 2.83
N LYS A 28 -2.71 -26.85 3.43
CA LYS A 28 -2.46 -26.64 4.87
C LYS A 28 -3.72 -26.27 5.66
N GLY A 29 -4.91 -26.28 5.04
CA GLY A 29 -6.17 -25.92 5.69
C GLY A 29 -6.27 -24.47 6.15
N LEU A 30 -5.45 -23.57 5.60
CA LEU A 30 -5.43 -22.15 5.96
C LEU A 30 -6.54 -21.40 5.24
N SER A 31 -7.46 -20.79 5.99
CA SER A 31 -8.57 -19.97 5.46
C SER A 31 -8.31 -18.45 5.66
N GLY A 32 -8.99 -17.61 4.86
CA GLY A 32 -8.92 -16.15 4.93
C GLY A 32 -7.86 -15.52 4.02
N PRO A 33 -7.74 -14.18 4.03
CA PRO A 33 -6.82 -13.44 3.15
C PRO A 33 -5.36 -13.84 3.34
N SER A 34 -4.60 -13.90 2.24
CA SER A 34 -3.16 -14.23 2.27
C SER A 34 -2.28 -13.05 2.68
N GLY A 35 -2.81 -11.82 2.60
CA GLY A 35 -2.05 -10.58 2.79
C GLY A 35 -1.25 -10.15 1.55
N ALA A 36 -1.09 -11.02 0.55
CA ALA A 36 -0.30 -10.74 -0.65
C ALA A 36 -1.15 -10.23 -1.82
N GLY A 37 -2.39 -10.71 -1.98
CA GLY A 37 -3.29 -10.30 -3.05
C GLY A 37 -4.56 -9.63 -2.54
N GLU A 38 -5.11 -8.68 -3.29
CA GLU A 38 -6.39 -8.04 -2.98
C GLU A 38 -7.53 -8.77 -3.70
N ARG A 39 -8.62 -9.04 -2.98
CA ARG A 39 -9.86 -9.60 -3.53
C ARG A 39 -11.04 -8.76 -3.09
N ILE A 40 -11.71 -8.21 -4.05
CA ILE A 40 -12.80 -7.26 -3.85
C ILE A 40 -14.14 -7.98 -4.06
N LEU A 41 -15.00 -7.94 -3.07
CA LEU A 41 -16.35 -8.48 -3.16
C LEU A 41 -17.38 -7.36 -3.17
N VAL A 42 -18.08 -7.17 -4.28
CA VAL A 42 -19.21 -6.24 -4.37
C VAL A 42 -20.49 -6.99 -4.09
N SER A 43 -21.21 -6.59 -3.04
CA SER A 43 -22.57 -7.09 -2.81
C SER A 43 -23.61 -6.07 -3.29
N THR A 44 -24.47 -6.49 -4.19
CA THR A 44 -25.49 -5.64 -4.80
C THR A 44 -26.82 -6.37 -4.97
N GLN A 45 -27.83 -5.65 -5.45
CA GLN A 45 -29.16 -6.14 -5.76
C GLN A 45 -29.51 -5.82 -7.21
N TYR A 46 -30.53 -6.47 -7.76
CA TYR A 46 -31.04 -6.17 -9.10
C TYR A 46 -31.87 -4.88 -9.08
N HIS A 47 -31.11 -3.77 -9.06
CA HIS A 47 -31.62 -2.42 -8.99
C HIS A 47 -30.77 -1.48 -9.85
N TRP A 48 -31.31 -0.31 -10.23
CA TRP A 48 -30.65 0.66 -11.11
C TRP A 48 -29.25 1.06 -10.66
N ASN A 49 -28.98 1.13 -9.35
CA ASN A 49 -27.68 1.50 -8.80
C ASN A 49 -26.67 0.32 -8.72
N GLY A 50 -27.09 -0.91 -9.00
CA GLY A 50 -26.21 -2.09 -8.93
C GLY A 50 -24.98 -1.97 -9.83
N SER A 51 -25.15 -1.43 -11.04
CA SER A 51 -24.05 -1.18 -11.97
C SER A 51 -23.04 -0.14 -11.46
N ILE A 52 -23.48 0.84 -10.66
CA ILE A 52 -22.62 1.87 -10.06
C ILE A 52 -21.66 1.21 -9.06
N TYR A 53 -22.18 0.34 -8.20
CA TYR A 53 -21.36 -0.36 -7.21
C TYR A 53 -20.37 -1.32 -7.86
N VAL A 54 -20.79 -2.04 -8.91
CA VAL A 54 -19.91 -2.94 -9.67
C VAL A 54 -18.80 -2.14 -10.37
N ARG A 55 -19.10 -1.01 -11.01
CA ARG A 55 -18.08 -0.13 -11.62
C ARG A 55 -17.14 0.46 -10.57
N ARG A 56 -17.64 0.81 -9.38
CA ARG A 56 -16.79 1.27 -8.28
C ARG A 56 -15.88 0.15 -7.76
N GLY A 57 -16.44 -1.06 -7.60
CA GLY A 57 -15.65 -2.25 -7.28
C GLY A 57 -14.58 -2.55 -8.32
N GLN A 58 -14.90 -2.44 -9.61
CA GLN A 58 -13.94 -2.57 -10.70
C GLN A 58 -12.81 -1.53 -10.61
N GLN A 59 -13.15 -0.26 -10.37
CA GLN A 59 -12.13 0.79 -10.20
C GLN A 59 -11.19 0.48 -9.03
N ILE A 60 -11.73 -0.02 -7.91
CA ILE A 60 -10.94 -0.41 -6.75
C ILE A 60 -10.07 -1.63 -7.10
N ALA A 61 -10.64 -2.67 -7.73
CA ALA A 61 -9.92 -3.87 -8.12
C ALA A 61 -8.78 -3.56 -9.09
N ASN A 62 -9.06 -2.79 -10.14
CA ASN A 62 -8.03 -2.39 -11.12
C ASN A 62 -6.87 -1.61 -10.47
N ARG A 63 -7.20 -0.68 -9.55
CA ARG A 63 -6.19 0.15 -8.87
C ARG A 63 -5.39 -0.60 -7.82
N LEU A 64 -5.96 -1.65 -7.23
CA LEU A 64 -5.30 -2.51 -6.25
C LEU A 64 -4.71 -3.77 -6.89
N ASN A 65 -4.81 -3.89 -8.20
CA ASN A 65 -4.41 -5.07 -8.96
C ASN A 65 -4.98 -6.36 -8.34
N GLY A 66 -6.30 -6.35 -8.07
CA GLY A 66 -7.02 -7.40 -7.37
C GLY A 66 -8.16 -8.00 -8.17
N ASP A 67 -8.61 -9.18 -7.75
CA ASP A 67 -9.75 -9.88 -8.34
C ASP A 67 -11.08 -9.24 -7.91
N LEU A 68 -12.07 -9.25 -8.81
CA LEU A 68 -13.41 -8.73 -8.53
C LEU A 68 -14.45 -9.86 -8.53
N TYR A 69 -15.18 -9.94 -7.43
CA TYR A 69 -16.33 -10.80 -7.25
C TYR A 69 -17.59 -9.95 -7.09
N VAL A 70 -18.67 -10.32 -7.75
CA VAL A 70 -19.98 -9.65 -7.64
C VAL A 70 -21.00 -10.64 -7.15
N ILE A 71 -21.58 -10.38 -5.98
CA ILE A 71 -22.57 -11.24 -5.35
C ILE A 71 -23.95 -10.58 -5.35
N CYS A 72 -24.96 -11.33 -5.74
CA CYS A 72 -26.37 -10.96 -5.65
C CYS A 72 -27.14 -12.01 -4.86
N PHE A 73 -28.00 -11.57 -3.94
CA PHE A 73 -28.91 -12.46 -3.20
C PHE A 73 -30.27 -12.48 -3.86
N GLN A 74 -30.78 -13.69 -4.13
CA GLN A 74 -32.09 -13.91 -4.75
C GLN A 74 -33.04 -14.67 -3.81
N HIS A 75 -34.28 -14.23 -3.70
CA HIS A 75 -35.30 -14.94 -2.94
C HIS A 75 -35.68 -16.26 -3.64
N THR A 76 -35.53 -17.36 -2.94
CA THR A 76 -35.94 -18.68 -3.42
C THR A 76 -37.46 -18.74 -3.54
N GLY A 77 -37.96 -19.14 -4.70
CA GLY A 77 -39.39 -19.31 -4.93
C GLY A 77 -40.19 -18.05 -5.31
N LYS A 78 -39.55 -16.86 -5.40
CA LYS A 78 -40.18 -15.65 -5.93
C LYS A 78 -39.60 -15.31 -7.31
N PRO A 79 -40.40 -15.25 -8.38
CA PRO A 79 -39.92 -14.83 -9.68
C PRO A 79 -39.49 -13.35 -9.63
N LEU A 80 -38.46 -13.02 -10.39
CA LEU A 80 -38.02 -11.63 -10.53
C LEU A 80 -39.07 -10.82 -11.28
N SER A 81 -39.29 -9.57 -10.88
CA SER A 81 -40.10 -8.65 -11.67
C SER A 81 -39.45 -8.42 -13.05
N LYS A 82 -40.22 -7.95 -14.04
CA LYS A 82 -39.71 -7.63 -15.38
C LYS A 82 -38.51 -6.66 -15.30
N GLU A 83 -38.61 -5.67 -14.44
CA GLU A 83 -37.57 -4.68 -14.19
C GLU A 83 -36.30 -5.32 -13.57
N GLN A 84 -36.46 -6.11 -12.52
CA GLN A 84 -35.37 -6.84 -11.88
C GLN A 84 -34.65 -7.80 -12.84
N ALA A 85 -35.42 -8.49 -13.70
CA ALA A 85 -34.88 -9.37 -14.73
C ALA A 85 -34.06 -8.59 -15.80
N ALA A 86 -34.51 -7.38 -16.14
CA ALA A 86 -33.74 -6.49 -17.03
C ALA A 86 -32.45 -6.03 -16.38
N PHE A 87 -32.47 -5.60 -15.11
CA PHE A 87 -31.25 -5.22 -14.36
C PHE A 87 -30.32 -6.43 -14.19
N LYS A 88 -30.82 -7.62 -13.92
CA LYS A 88 -30.00 -8.84 -13.86
C LYS A 88 -29.24 -9.08 -15.17
N ARG A 89 -29.93 -8.99 -16.33
CA ARG A 89 -29.27 -9.14 -17.65
C ARG A 89 -28.21 -8.08 -17.89
N SER A 90 -28.51 -6.83 -17.58
CA SER A 90 -27.59 -5.71 -17.72
C SER A 90 -26.36 -5.88 -16.83
N LEU A 91 -26.56 -6.26 -15.56
CA LEU A 91 -25.51 -6.49 -14.59
C LEU A 91 -24.59 -7.64 -15.03
N LYS A 92 -25.17 -8.76 -15.47
CA LYS A 92 -24.43 -9.92 -15.97
C LYS A 92 -23.55 -9.55 -17.16
N LYS A 93 -24.12 -8.86 -18.17
CA LYS A 93 -23.32 -8.33 -19.30
C LYS A 93 -22.17 -7.42 -18.87
N LEU A 94 -22.40 -6.57 -17.85
CA LEU A 94 -21.35 -5.71 -17.32
C LEU A 94 -20.24 -6.55 -16.67
N VAL A 95 -20.60 -7.52 -15.82
CA VAL A 95 -19.65 -8.40 -15.10
C VAL A 95 -18.83 -9.22 -16.10
N ASP A 96 -19.46 -9.81 -17.11
CA ASP A 96 -18.78 -10.57 -18.17
C ASP A 96 -17.79 -9.66 -18.95
N LYS A 97 -18.22 -8.43 -19.30
CA LYS A 97 -17.38 -7.46 -20.01
C LYS A 97 -16.13 -7.05 -19.23
N ILE A 98 -16.21 -7.00 -17.91
CA ILE A 98 -15.09 -6.57 -17.05
C ILE A 98 -14.26 -7.76 -16.52
N GLY A 99 -14.59 -8.99 -16.89
CA GLY A 99 -13.88 -10.20 -16.48
C GLY A 99 -14.03 -10.53 -14.99
N ALA A 100 -15.12 -10.08 -14.33
CA ALA A 100 -15.36 -10.35 -12.92
C ALA A 100 -16.13 -11.66 -12.71
N VAL A 101 -16.05 -12.23 -11.50
CA VAL A 101 -16.79 -13.44 -11.13
C VAL A 101 -18.18 -13.05 -10.62
N PHE A 102 -19.23 -13.55 -11.27
CA PHE A 102 -20.62 -13.34 -10.85
C PHE A 102 -21.15 -14.50 -10.04
N VAL A 103 -21.73 -14.23 -8.88
CA VAL A 103 -22.26 -15.25 -7.96
C VAL A 103 -23.68 -14.89 -7.53
N GLU A 104 -24.58 -15.84 -7.65
CA GLU A 104 -25.94 -15.73 -7.09
C GLU A 104 -26.08 -16.66 -5.89
N LEU A 105 -26.52 -16.12 -4.77
CA LEU A 105 -26.79 -16.88 -3.56
C LEU A 105 -28.25 -16.77 -3.17
N PRO A 106 -28.84 -17.82 -2.57
CA PRO A 106 -30.15 -17.74 -2.01
C PRO A 106 -30.20 -16.70 -0.89
N PHE A 107 -31.29 -15.91 -0.83
CA PHE A 107 -31.44 -14.91 0.22
C PHE A 107 -31.72 -15.60 1.58
N PRO A 108 -30.81 -15.51 2.55
CA PRO A 108 -30.91 -16.25 3.81
C PRO A 108 -31.84 -15.58 4.84
N GLY A 109 -32.50 -14.50 4.45
CA GLY A 109 -33.20 -13.62 5.36
C GLY A 109 -32.31 -12.49 5.91
N ARG A 110 -32.91 -11.35 6.26
CA ARG A 110 -32.20 -10.14 6.66
C ARG A 110 -31.24 -10.34 7.81
N ARG A 111 -31.64 -11.10 8.85
CA ARG A 111 -30.81 -11.34 10.05
C ARG A 111 -29.55 -12.15 9.77
N LYS A 112 -29.58 -13.03 8.76
CA LYS A 112 -28.46 -13.90 8.39
C LYS A 112 -27.66 -13.40 7.19
N LEU A 113 -28.06 -12.27 6.59
CA LEU A 113 -27.43 -11.76 5.37
C LEU A 113 -25.96 -11.35 5.60
N ALA A 114 -25.68 -10.68 6.71
CA ALA A 114 -24.32 -10.31 7.10
C ALA A 114 -23.44 -11.54 7.30
N ASP A 115 -23.97 -12.58 7.98
CA ASP A 115 -23.24 -13.83 8.21
C ASP A 115 -22.92 -14.53 6.89
N SER A 116 -23.93 -14.69 6.02
CA SER A 116 -23.74 -15.32 4.71
C SER A 116 -22.72 -14.60 3.84
N LEU A 117 -22.69 -13.26 3.90
CA LEU A 117 -21.72 -12.46 3.15
C LEU A 117 -20.30 -12.60 3.72
N LEU A 118 -20.16 -12.59 5.04
CA LEU A 118 -18.87 -12.76 5.72
C LEU A 118 -18.34 -14.19 5.54
N ASP A 119 -19.18 -15.20 5.62
CA ASP A 119 -18.80 -16.60 5.37
C ASP A 119 -18.29 -16.80 3.94
N TYR A 120 -18.99 -16.19 2.96
CA TYR A 120 -18.51 -16.20 1.58
C TYR A 120 -17.18 -15.49 1.43
N ALA A 121 -17.03 -14.32 2.06
CA ALA A 121 -15.80 -13.55 2.03
C ALA A 121 -14.62 -14.34 2.62
N MET A 122 -14.83 -15.00 3.76
CA MET A 122 -13.78 -15.83 4.40
C MET A 122 -13.39 -17.04 3.55
N LYS A 123 -14.38 -17.77 2.99
CA LYS A 123 -14.14 -18.95 2.13
C LYS A 123 -13.35 -18.60 0.87
N ASN A 124 -13.56 -17.40 0.31
CA ASN A 124 -12.94 -16.97 -0.93
C ASN A 124 -11.76 -16.00 -0.70
N SER A 125 -11.28 -15.90 0.53
CA SER A 125 -10.13 -15.04 0.89
C SER A 125 -10.30 -13.57 0.47
N VAL A 126 -11.52 -13.04 0.58
CA VAL A 126 -11.86 -11.66 0.25
C VAL A 126 -11.19 -10.72 1.24
N THR A 127 -10.47 -9.72 0.72
CA THR A 127 -9.78 -8.70 1.52
C THR A 127 -10.67 -7.48 1.79
N ARG A 128 -11.63 -7.21 0.89
CA ARG A 128 -12.50 -6.04 0.99
C ARG A 128 -13.91 -6.30 0.47
N ILE A 129 -14.89 -5.95 1.28
CA ILE A 129 -16.31 -5.97 0.90
C ILE A 129 -16.72 -4.56 0.51
N VAL A 130 -17.39 -4.42 -0.64
CA VAL A 130 -17.90 -3.15 -1.16
C VAL A 130 -19.42 -3.18 -1.09
N LEU A 131 -20.02 -2.22 -0.41
CA LEU A 131 -21.46 -2.04 -0.25
C LEU A 131 -21.88 -0.63 -0.63
N GLY A 132 -23.12 -0.48 -1.08
CA GLY A 132 -23.75 0.84 -1.21
C GLY A 132 -24.23 1.39 0.13
N HIS A 133 -24.34 2.69 0.22
CA HIS A 133 -24.88 3.37 1.39
C HIS A 133 -26.36 2.96 1.61
N SER A 134 -26.76 2.70 2.86
CA SER A 134 -28.17 2.39 3.19
C SER A 134 -29.00 3.67 3.17
N LYS A 135 -30.12 3.65 2.44
CA LYS A 135 -31.11 4.76 2.39
C LYS A 135 -32.12 4.74 3.53
N HIS A 136 -31.99 3.81 4.47
CA HIS A 136 -32.93 3.70 5.58
C HIS A 136 -32.84 4.89 6.54
N THR A 137 -34.02 5.39 6.96
CA THR A 137 -34.12 6.40 8.02
C THR A 137 -33.76 5.79 9.37
N ARG A 138 -33.43 6.62 10.38
CA ARG A 138 -33.11 6.16 11.75
C ARG A 138 -34.16 5.22 12.33
N ILE A 139 -35.44 5.48 12.05
CA ILE A 139 -36.58 4.66 12.51
C ILE A 139 -36.59 3.31 11.82
N GLN A 140 -36.32 3.27 10.51
CA GLN A 140 -36.26 2.02 9.73
C GLN A 140 -35.03 1.17 10.12
N GLU A 141 -33.91 1.80 10.44
CA GLU A 141 -32.70 1.09 10.94
C GLU A 141 -32.94 0.48 12.33
N LEU A 142 -33.69 1.15 13.20
CA LEU A 142 -34.07 0.65 14.52
C LEU A 142 -34.98 -0.59 14.44
N TRP A 143 -35.92 -0.60 13.50
CA TRP A 143 -36.91 -1.70 13.36
C TRP A 143 -36.40 -2.85 12.48
N GLN A 144 -35.58 -2.58 11.48
CA GLN A 144 -35.18 -3.55 10.47
C GLN A 144 -33.69 -3.98 10.54
N GLY A 145 -32.89 -3.35 11.41
CA GLY A 145 -31.44 -3.56 11.48
C GLY A 145 -30.70 -2.95 10.28
N SER A 146 -29.42 -2.69 10.44
CA SER A 146 -28.53 -2.22 9.36
C SER A 146 -27.53 -3.31 9.04
N ILE A 147 -27.54 -3.80 7.78
CA ILE A 147 -26.58 -4.81 7.29
C ILE A 147 -25.14 -4.32 7.51
N ILE A 148 -24.89 -3.03 7.25
CA ILE A 148 -23.55 -2.42 7.46
C ILE A 148 -23.16 -2.53 8.94
N ASN A 149 -24.09 -2.25 9.87
CA ASN A 149 -23.81 -2.34 11.31
C ASN A 149 -23.53 -3.79 11.76
N ASP A 150 -24.25 -4.76 11.19
CA ASP A 150 -24.05 -6.18 11.50
C ASP A 150 -22.71 -6.67 10.96
N ILE A 151 -22.33 -6.27 9.75
CA ILE A 151 -21.01 -6.55 9.17
C ILE A 151 -19.92 -5.90 10.01
N LEU A 152 -20.03 -4.60 10.35
CA LEU A 152 -19.05 -3.89 11.16
C LEU A 152 -18.82 -4.56 12.52
N ARG A 153 -19.87 -5.13 13.12
CA ARG A 153 -19.76 -5.84 14.41
C ARG A 153 -19.03 -7.16 14.28
N LYS A 154 -19.29 -7.92 13.20
CA LYS A 154 -18.85 -9.30 13.02
C LYS A 154 -17.55 -9.45 12.23
N MET A 155 -17.21 -8.47 11.37
CA MET A 155 -16.00 -8.55 10.54
C MET A 155 -14.72 -8.51 11.41
N THR A 156 -13.74 -9.39 11.07
CA THR A 156 -12.46 -9.48 11.80
C THR A 156 -11.25 -9.37 10.88
N ARG A 157 -11.35 -9.85 9.65
CA ARG A 157 -10.22 -9.97 8.72
C ARG A 157 -10.45 -9.35 7.34
N THR A 158 -11.59 -8.72 7.12
CA THR A 158 -11.99 -8.16 5.84
C THR A 158 -12.35 -6.70 6.02
N ASP A 159 -11.81 -5.81 5.19
CA ASP A 159 -12.14 -4.38 5.22
C ASP A 159 -13.54 -4.12 4.63
N LEU A 160 -14.20 -3.08 5.09
CA LEU A 160 -15.50 -2.66 4.57
C LEU A 160 -15.38 -1.32 3.85
N PHE A 161 -15.75 -1.31 2.57
CA PHE A 161 -15.82 -0.11 1.75
C PHE A 161 -17.26 0.26 1.46
N VAL A 162 -17.70 1.41 1.96
CA VAL A 162 -19.05 1.93 1.74
C VAL A 162 -19.00 3.01 0.67
N VAL A 163 -19.64 2.73 -0.47
CA VAL A 163 -19.71 3.65 -1.61
C VAL A 163 -20.70 4.76 -1.32
N ALA A 164 -20.29 6.01 -1.55
CA ALA A 164 -21.15 7.18 -1.42
C ALA A 164 -22.38 7.10 -2.34
N ASP A 165 -23.52 7.55 -1.84
CA ASP A 165 -24.74 7.69 -2.65
C ASP A 165 -24.68 9.05 -3.38
N ARG A 166 -24.11 9.03 -4.58
CA ARG A 166 -23.91 10.24 -5.42
C ARG A 166 -24.95 10.38 -6.53
N ALA A 167 -25.96 9.52 -6.57
CA ALA A 167 -26.99 9.53 -7.57
C ALA A 167 -28.37 9.65 -6.94
N GLU A 168 -29.12 10.66 -7.29
CA GLU A 168 -30.56 10.73 -7.04
C GLU A 168 -31.34 9.87 -8.04
N ARG A 169 -32.60 9.56 -7.67
CA ARG A 169 -33.47 8.61 -8.37
C ARG A 169 -33.73 8.99 -9.85
N ASP A 170 -33.57 10.26 -10.19
CA ASP A 170 -33.87 10.82 -11.52
C ASP A 170 -32.62 11.14 -12.36
N GLY A 171 -31.47 10.57 -11.98
CA GLY A 171 -30.23 10.74 -12.76
C GLY A 171 -29.52 12.07 -12.55
N GLU A 172 -30.02 12.95 -11.70
CA GLU A 172 -29.28 14.14 -11.27
C GLU A 172 -28.10 13.72 -10.39
N ARG A 173 -26.91 14.05 -10.85
CA ARG A 173 -25.69 13.86 -10.05
C ARG A 173 -25.66 14.95 -8.99
N ILE A 174 -25.70 14.58 -7.72
CA ILE A 174 -25.31 15.51 -6.65
C ILE A 174 -23.81 15.78 -6.83
N LEU A 175 -23.51 16.80 -7.61
CA LEU A 175 -22.16 17.36 -7.64
C LEU A 175 -21.98 18.07 -6.30
N PRO A 176 -20.81 17.93 -5.62
CA PRO A 176 -20.50 18.80 -4.49
C PRO A 176 -20.67 20.24 -4.95
N ALA A 177 -21.21 21.08 -4.07
CA ALA A 177 -21.47 22.49 -4.34
C ALA A 177 -20.30 23.08 -5.12
N LYS A 178 -20.58 23.64 -6.30
CA LYS A 178 -19.57 24.33 -7.09
C LYS A 178 -18.98 25.42 -6.21
N ARG A 179 -17.74 25.22 -5.76
CA ARG A 179 -16.95 26.31 -5.23
C ARG A 179 -17.00 27.39 -6.32
N LYS A 180 -17.40 28.62 -5.98
CA LYS A 180 -17.20 29.78 -6.84
C LYS A 180 -15.68 29.93 -7.00
N VAL A 181 -15.12 29.21 -7.94
CA VAL A 181 -13.77 29.46 -8.43
C VAL A 181 -13.88 30.76 -9.17
N GLY A 182 -13.28 31.80 -8.59
CA GLY A 182 -13.08 33.03 -9.32
C GLY A 182 -12.50 32.66 -10.69
N THR A 183 -13.11 33.14 -11.73
CA THR A 183 -12.75 32.93 -13.13
C THR A 183 -11.31 33.34 -13.39
N LYS A 184 -10.35 32.50 -13.03
CA LYS A 184 -9.05 32.53 -13.71
C LYS A 184 -9.24 31.68 -14.96
N LYS A 185 -9.16 32.36 -16.13
CA LYS A 185 -9.06 31.73 -17.44
C LYS A 185 -8.09 30.57 -17.31
N ALA A 186 -8.53 29.35 -17.67
CA ALA A 186 -7.64 28.20 -17.83
C ALA A 186 -6.61 28.61 -18.90
N GLU A 187 -5.38 28.86 -18.50
CA GLU A 187 -4.29 29.08 -19.44
C GLU A 187 -4.07 27.76 -20.17
N LEU A 188 -4.28 27.80 -21.49
CA LEU A 188 -4.08 26.66 -22.42
C LEU A 188 -2.62 26.18 -22.48
N TYR A 189 -1.69 26.90 -21.85
CA TYR A 189 -0.27 26.57 -21.72
C TYR A 189 0.12 26.69 -20.25
N ARG A 190 0.20 25.57 -19.54
CA ARG A 190 0.77 25.54 -18.21
C ARG A 190 2.27 25.77 -18.32
N ARG A 191 2.70 27.02 -18.10
CA ARG A 191 4.12 27.29 -17.86
C ARG A 191 4.52 26.54 -16.58
N HIS A 192 5.58 25.74 -16.69
CA HIS A 192 6.19 25.14 -15.51
C HIS A 192 6.45 26.22 -14.47
N SER A 193 6.05 25.98 -13.23
CA SER A 193 6.37 26.89 -12.13
C SER A 193 7.89 26.92 -11.95
N LYS A 194 8.44 28.00 -11.38
CA LYS A 194 9.87 28.04 -11.03
C LYS A 194 10.29 26.81 -10.22
N GLN A 195 9.42 26.33 -9.34
CA GLN A 195 9.67 25.15 -8.51
C GLN A 195 9.67 23.83 -9.32
N GLU A 196 8.80 23.69 -10.32
CA GLU A 196 8.80 22.52 -11.21
C GLU A 196 10.05 22.51 -12.10
N MET A 197 10.45 23.67 -12.63
CA MET A 197 11.66 23.82 -13.43
C MET A 197 12.92 23.58 -12.60
N GLN A 198 12.94 24.03 -11.35
CA GLN A 198 14.06 23.79 -10.42
C GLN A 198 14.21 22.31 -10.09
N LYS A 199 13.10 21.60 -9.83
CA LYS A 199 13.10 20.14 -9.64
C LYS A 199 13.56 19.36 -10.88
N GLU A 200 13.22 19.81 -12.08
CA GLU A 200 13.74 19.19 -13.32
C GLU A 200 15.25 19.44 -13.49
N ILE A 201 15.76 20.63 -13.18
CA ILE A 201 17.19 20.94 -13.20
C ILE A 201 17.94 20.11 -12.15
N GLU A 202 17.42 19.98 -10.94
CA GLU A 202 17.96 19.14 -9.89
C GLU A 202 17.99 17.67 -10.31
N LYS A 203 16.94 17.18 -10.97
CA LYS A 203 16.88 15.82 -11.52
C LYS A 203 17.93 15.58 -12.61
N ILE A 204 18.23 16.57 -13.46
CA ILE A 204 19.24 16.47 -14.51
C ILE A 204 20.67 16.48 -13.93
N ARG A 205 20.90 17.16 -12.80
CA ARG A 205 22.21 17.25 -12.14
C ARG A 205 22.52 16.07 -11.22
N ARG A 206 21.51 15.37 -10.77
CA ARG A 206 21.62 14.23 -9.87
C ARG A 206 22.22 13.02 -10.61
N GLY A 207 23.04 12.23 -9.91
CA GLY A 207 23.50 10.92 -10.40
C GLY A 207 22.34 9.96 -10.69
N VAL A 208 22.56 8.98 -11.55
CA VAL A 208 21.58 7.93 -11.87
C VAL A 208 21.43 6.99 -10.68
N PHE A 209 20.17 6.69 -10.32
CA PHE A 209 19.87 5.84 -9.18
C PHE A 209 19.24 4.51 -9.64
N LYS A 210 19.96 3.40 -9.43
CA LYS A 210 19.48 2.04 -9.72
C LYS A 210 19.33 1.23 -8.46
N VAL A 211 18.19 0.52 -8.33
CA VAL A 211 17.87 -0.31 -7.17
C VAL A 211 17.60 -1.75 -7.59
N TYR A 212 18.36 -2.69 -7.03
CA TYR A 212 18.05 -4.12 -7.08
C TYR A 212 17.14 -4.51 -5.92
N ILE A 213 15.92 -4.93 -6.21
CA ILE A 213 14.95 -5.38 -5.20
C ILE A 213 14.79 -6.90 -5.24
N GLY A 214 14.55 -7.53 -4.08
CA GLY A 214 14.27 -8.97 -4.00
C GLY A 214 13.27 -9.31 -2.92
N ALA A 215 12.65 -10.48 -3.05
CA ALA A 215 11.63 -10.95 -2.12
C ALA A 215 12.19 -11.30 -0.73
N ALA A 216 13.45 -11.72 -0.64
CA ALA A 216 14.08 -12.14 0.62
C ALA A 216 15.63 -12.07 0.55
N PRO A 217 16.33 -12.19 1.70
CA PRO A 217 17.77 -12.39 1.71
C PRO A 217 18.18 -13.65 0.94
N GLY A 218 19.33 -13.59 0.25
CA GLY A 218 19.90 -14.74 -0.48
C GLY A 218 19.40 -14.95 -1.91
N VAL A 219 18.54 -14.06 -2.45
CA VAL A 219 18.11 -14.15 -3.86
C VAL A 219 19.23 -13.80 -4.86
N GLY A 220 20.29 -13.09 -4.43
CA GLY A 220 21.46 -12.79 -5.26
C GLY A 220 21.59 -11.32 -5.68
N LYS A 221 20.91 -10.39 -4.99
CA LYS A 221 20.98 -8.95 -5.29
C LYS A 221 22.41 -8.40 -5.27
N THR A 222 23.13 -8.58 -4.15
CA THR A 222 24.51 -8.13 -3.97
C THR A 222 25.45 -8.75 -5.01
N TYR A 223 25.27 -10.03 -5.32
CA TYR A 223 26.02 -10.71 -6.39
C TYR A 223 25.80 -10.04 -7.75
N THR A 224 24.55 -9.75 -8.09
CA THR A 224 24.19 -9.12 -9.37
C THR A 224 24.72 -7.67 -9.44
N MET A 225 24.59 -6.91 -8.34
CA MET A 225 25.15 -5.56 -8.22
C MET A 225 26.65 -5.54 -8.47
N LEU A 226 27.42 -6.42 -7.84
CA LEU A 226 28.86 -6.52 -8.05
C LEU A 226 29.23 -6.96 -9.47
N ARG A 227 28.48 -7.90 -10.07
CA ARG A 227 28.68 -8.30 -11.46
C ARG A 227 28.48 -7.13 -12.41
N GLU A 228 27.41 -6.35 -12.23
CA GLU A 228 27.19 -5.15 -13.04
C GLU A 228 28.29 -4.11 -12.83
N GLY A 229 28.73 -3.89 -11.59
CA GLY A 229 29.85 -3.01 -11.31
C GLY A 229 31.14 -3.40 -12.04
N ASN A 230 31.47 -4.70 -12.08
CA ASN A 230 32.59 -5.22 -12.85
C ASN A 230 32.39 -5.05 -14.36
N ASP A 231 31.16 -5.21 -14.87
CA ASP A 231 30.84 -5.00 -16.27
C ASP A 231 31.00 -3.52 -16.67
N LEU A 232 30.60 -2.58 -15.80
CA LEU A 232 30.79 -1.15 -16.01
C LEU A 232 32.27 -0.77 -15.97
N ALA A 233 33.02 -1.29 -14.99
CA ALA A 233 34.46 -1.05 -14.87
C ALA A 233 35.23 -1.55 -16.11
N ARG A 234 34.86 -2.71 -16.66
CA ARG A 234 35.43 -3.23 -17.92
C ARG A 234 35.14 -2.33 -19.13
N LYS A 235 34.07 -1.53 -19.08
CA LYS A 235 33.74 -0.51 -20.10
C LYS A 235 34.45 0.82 -19.88
N GLY A 236 35.34 0.91 -18.89
CA GLY A 236 36.12 2.11 -18.57
C GLY A 236 35.40 3.13 -17.69
N ILE A 237 34.29 2.77 -17.06
CA ILE A 237 33.58 3.62 -16.11
C ILE A 237 34.27 3.49 -14.75
N ASP A 238 34.47 4.61 -14.05
CA ASP A 238 35.07 4.63 -12.72
C ASP A 238 34.07 4.16 -11.66
N VAL A 239 34.16 2.88 -11.28
CA VAL A 239 33.24 2.21 -10.34
C VAL A 239 33.97 1.88 -9.05
N ILE A 240 33.41 2.27 -7.93
CA ILE A 240 33.89 1.87 -6.60
C ILE A 240 32.81 1.21 -5.77
N VAL A 241 33.21 0.47 -4.77
CA VAL A 241 32.34 -0.05 -3.72
C VAL A 241 32.40 0.88 -2.52
N GLY A 242 31.29 1.57 -2.23
CA GLY A 242 31.14 2.41 -1.05
C GLY A 242 30.86 1.58 0.20
N LEU A 243 30.00 0.55 0.04
CA LEU A 243 29.73 -0.41 1.11
C LEU A 243 29.33 -1.77 0.54
N LEU A 244 29.85 -2.83 1.14
CA LEU A 244 29.54 -4.21 0.79
C LEU A 244 29.33 -5.05 2.06
N GLU A 245 28.22 -5.76 2.14
CA GLU A 245 27.92 -6.73 3.20
C GLU A 245 27.87 -8.16 2.62
N THR A 246 28.97 -8.88 2.70
CA THR A 246 29.04 -10.26 2.19
C THR A 246 28.38 -11.27 3.11
N HIS A 247 28.22 -10.96 4.41
CA HIS A 247 27.73 -11.87 5.45
C HIS A 247 28.48 -13.21 5.47
N GLY A 248 29.77 -13.23 5.13
CA GLY A 248 30.58 -14.44 5.04
C GLY A 248 30.32 -15.30 3.80
N ARG A 249 29.58 -14.82 2.81
CA ARG A 249 29.28 -15.55 1.57
C ARG A 249 30.45 -15.47 0.61
N ARG A 250 31.15 -16.59 0.44
CA ARG A 250 32.35 -16.68 -0.40
C ARG A 250 32.08 -16.30 -1.85
N GLU A 251 31.00 -16.82 -2.45
CA GLU A 251 30.61 -16.52 -3.83
C GLU A 251 30.37 -15.02 -4.09
N THR A 252 29.80 -14.30 -3.09
CA THR A 252 29.60 -12.85 -3.17
C THR A 252 30.92 -12.08 -3.01
N ALA A 253 31.79 -12.53 -2.11
CA ALA A 253 33.08 -11.92 -1.91
C ALA A 253 33.99 -12.08 -3.15
N GLU A 254 33.96 -13.22 -3.82
CA GLU A 254 34.70 -13.47 -5.07
C GLU A 254 34.21 -12.55 -6.21
N GLN A 255 32.93 -12.12 -6.21
CA GLN A 255 32.38 -11.18 -7.20
C GLN A 255 32.91 -9.73 -7.03
N LEU A 256 33.55 -9.39 -5.90
CA LEU A 256 34.21 -8.10 -5.76
C LEU A 256 35.26 -7.88 -6.88
N GLY A 257 35.96 -8.94 -7.26
CA GLY A 257 36.95 -8.87 -8.34
C GLY A 257 38.02 -7.81 -8.09
N ASN A 258 38.21 -6.94 -9.09
CA ASN A 258 39.17 -5.86 -9.04
C ASN A 258 38.56 -4.49 -8.70
N LEU A 259 37.30 -4.44 -8.26
CA LEU A 259 36.65 -3.18 -7.89
C LEU A 259 37.34 -2.57 -6.64
N GLY A 260 37.68 -1.29 -6.74
CA GLY A 260 38.17 -0.52 -5.59
C GLY A 260 37.07 -0.38 -4.54
N MET A 261 37.47 -0.34 -3.26
CA MET A 261 36.56 -0.14 -2.14
C MET A 261 37.00 1.03 -1.29
N ILE A 262 36.08 1.89 -0.89
CA ILE A 262 36.36 2.95 0.10
C ILE A 262 36.44 2.29 1.49
N PRO A 263 37.48 2.58 2.29
CA PRO A 263 37.58 2.12 3.67
C PRO A 263 36.36 2.62 4.48
N ARG A 264 35.84 1.75 5.36
CA ARG A 264 34.76 2.14 6.25
C ARG A 264 35.24 3.14 7.31
N ARG A 265 34.40 4.09 7.64
CA ARG A 265 34.62 5.03 8.73
C ARG A 265 34.44 4.33 10.07
N LYS A 266 35.45 4.49 10.96
CA LYS A 266 35.36 3.95 12.32
C LYS A 266 34.69 4.97 13.24
N ILE A 267 33.70 4.50 14.01
CA ILE A 267 32.93 5.32 14.94
C ILE A 267 33.00 4.65 16.31
N ASP A 268 33.50 5.38 17.31
CA ASP A 268 33.54 4.89 18.68
C ASP A 268 32.17 5.12 19.36
N TYR A 269 31.52 4.04 19.72
CA TYR A 269 30.22 4.08 20.39
C TYR A 269 30.20 3.17 21.61
N ARG A 270 29.99 3.76 22.80
CA ARG A 270 29.91 3.03 24.08
C ARG A 270 31.10 2.09 24.35
N GLY A 271 32.29 2.51 23.99
CA GLY A 271 33.52 1.74 24.21
C GLY A 271 33.79 0.63 23.19
N THR A 272 33.00 0.58 22.11
CA THR A 272 33.20 -0.35 20.99
C THR A 272 33.38 0.47 19.72
N THR A 273 34.38 0.14 18.90
CA THR A 273 34.57 0.74 17.58
C THR A 273 33.69 0.00 16.58
N LEU A 274 32.74 0.71 15.98
CA LEU A 274 31.86 0.24 14.93
C LEU A 274 32.28 0.81 13.58
N GLU A 275 31.93 0.15 12.50
CA GLU A 275 32.27 0.56 11.15
C GLU A 275 31.02 0.93 10.35
N GLU A 276 31.08 2.06 9.59
CA GLU A 276 29.99 2.51 8.75
C GLU A 276 30.51 3.04 7.40
N MET A 277 29.65 3.21 6.42
CA MET A 277 29.98 3.80 5.13
C MET A 277 30.56 5.22 5.31
N ASP A 278 31.66 5.51 4.63
CA ASP A 278 32.25 6.87 4.60
C ASP A 278 31.71 7.66 3.41
N THR A 279 30.57 8.30 3.61
CA THR A 279 29.89 9.12 2.59
C THR A 279 30.74 10.31 2.14
N ASP A 280 31.46 10.93 3.07
CA ASP A 280 32.31 12.09 2.76
C ASP A 280 33.47 11.67 1.85
N ALA A 281 34.13 10.55 2.15
CA ALA A 281 35.23 10.00 1.33
C ALA A 281 34.74 9.57 -0.08
N ILE A 282 33.50 9.03 -0.19
CA ILE A 282 32.90 8.71 -1.48
C ILE A 282 32.68 9.97 -2.32
N ILE A 283 32.14 11.03 -1.72
CA ILE A 283 31.86 12.30 -2.41
C ILE A 283 33.18 12.98 -2.81
N GLU A 284 34.20 12.98 -1.94
CA GLU A 284 35.50 13.54 -2.24
C GLU A 284 36.24 12.79 -3.37
N ARG A 285 36.13 11.45 -3.41
CA ARG A 285 36.69 10.59 -4.46
C ARG A 285 36.01 10.82 -5.83
N ALA A 286 34.71 11.24 -5.81
CA ALA A 286 33.91 11.58 -6.99
C ALA A 286 33.95 10.52 -8.12
N PRO A 287 33.62 9.25 -7.87
CA PRO A 287 33.54 8.22 -8.92
C PRO A 287 32.34 8.46 -9.84
N ASP A 288 32.31 7.82 -11.02
CA ASP A 288 31.13 7.83 -11.90
C ASP A 288 29.98 7.04 -11.28
N VAL A 289 30.30 5.90 -10.65
CA VAL A 289 29.32 4.99 -10.03
C VAL A 289 29.82 4.44 -8.70
N VAL A 290 28.97 4.44 -7.69
CA VAL A 290 29.23 3.79 -6.41
C VAL A 290 28.23 2.66 -6.14
N LEU A 291 28.73 1.52 -5.66
CA LEU A 291 27.93 0.38 -5.24
C LEU A 291 27.70 0.46 -3.72
N VAL A 292 26.45 0.49 -3.29
CA VAL A 292 26.06 0.57 -1.88
C VAL A 292 25.06 -0.54 -1.56
N ASP A 293 25.47 -1.51 -0.76
CA ASP A 293 24.61 -2.61 -0.34
C ASP A 293 23.71 -2.22 0.84
N GLU A 294 22.57 -2.92 1.02
CA GLU A 294 21.66 -2.80 2.16
C GLU A 294 21.12 -1.38 2.39
N LEU A 295 20.38 -0.84 1.43
CA LEU A 295 19.79 0.51 1.47
C LEU A 295 18.98 0.82 2.74
N ALA A 296 18.33 -0.19 3.34
CA ALA A 296 17.44 -0.03 4.49
C ALA A 296 18.15 0.03 5.85
N HIS A 297 19.47 -0.13 5.85
CA HIS A 297 20.26 -0.17 7.08
C HIS A 297 20.09 1.08 7.96
N THR A 298 20.09 0.86 9.26
CA THR A 298 20.12 1.94 10.25
C THR A 298 21.57 2.18 10.67
N ASN A 299 22.10 3.33 10.33
CA ASN A 299 23.50 3.69 10.58
C ASN A 299 23.84 3.67 12.07
N VAL A 300 25.11 3.49 12.34
CA VAL A 300 25.67 3.54 13.70
C VAL A 300 25.38 4.90 14.34
N PRO A 301 24.94 4.95 15.63
CA PRO A 301 24.76 6.21 16.32
C PRO A 301 26.04 7.05 16.32
N GLY A 302 25.94 8.32 15.93
CA GLY A 302 27.08 9.22 15.70
C GLY A 302 27.46 9.37 14.23
N SER A 303 26.83 8.62 13.33
CA SER A 303 26.92 8.85 11.88
C SER A 303 26.25 10.17 11.49
N ARG A 304 26.58 10.69 10.29
CA ARG A 304 25.99 11.93 9.74
C ARG A 304 24.48 11.82 9.60
N HIS A 305 23.99 10.69 9.13
CA HIS A 305 22.56 10.37 8.98
C HIS A 305 22.19 9.15 9.81
N ASN A 306 20.91 9.05 10.17
CA ASN A 306 20.40 7.89 10.90
C ASN A 306 20.18 6.68 9.99
N LYS A 307 19.98 6.91 8.69
CA LYS A 307 19.63 5.89 7.71
C LYS A 307 20.55 5.95 6.49
N ARG A 308 20.98 4.81 6.01
CA ARG A 308 21.84 4.68 4.82
C ARG A 308 21.23 5.27 3.57
N PHE A 309 19.91 5.20 3.38
CA PHE A 309 19.28 5.83 2.23
C PHE A 309 19.46 7.36 2.20
N GLU A 310 19.61 8.02 3.36
CA GLU A 310 19.87 9.46 3.44
C GLU A 310 21.30 9.78 2.94
N ASP A 311 22.27 8.93 3.26
CA ASP A 311 23.64 9.04 2.72
C ASP A 311 23.65 8.81 1.21
N VAL A 312 22.88 7.84 0.71
CA VAL A 312 22.72 7.60 -0.74
C VAL A 312 22.13 8.82 -1.45
N LEU A 313 21.18 9.53 -0.82
CA LEU A 313 20.64 10.77 -1.38
C LEU A 313 21.71 11.88 -1.48
N ASP A 314 22.60 12.02 -0.49
CA ASP A 314 23.70 12.97 -0.53
C ASP A 314 24.67 12.66 -1.69
N ILE A 315 25.01 11.38 -1.87
CA ILE A 315 25.88 10.91 -2.96
C ILE A 315 25.24 11.22 -4.33
N LEU A 316 23.95 10.91 -4.49
CA LEU A 316 23.21 11.23 -5.71
C LEU A 316 23.17 12.73 -6.00
N ASN A 317 22.95 13.56 -4.97
CA ASN A 317 22.91 15.01 -5.08
C ASN A 317 24.28 15.60 -5.43
N ALA A 318 25.38 14.91 -5.07
CA ALA A 318 26.72 15.25 -5.51
C ALA A 318 26.98 14.92 -7.00
N GLY A 319 26.02 14.31 -7.71
CA GLY A 319 26.12 13.96 -9.12
C GLY A 319 26.70 12.56 -9.37
N ILE A 320 26.94 11.77 -8.34
CA ILE A 320 27.49 10.41 -8.43
C ILE A 320 26.34 9.41 -8.58
N SER A 321 26.45 8.52 -9.55
CA SER A 321 25.45 7.47 -9.75
C SER A 321 25.57 6.38 -8.69
N VAL A 322 24.41 5.85 -8.24
CA VAL A 322 24.36 4.82 -7.18
C VAL A 322 23.64 3.59 -7.68
N ILE A 323 24.24 2.42 -7.46
CA ILE A 323 23.58 1.12 -7.59
C ILE A 323 23.47 0.50 -6.20
N THR A 324 22.25 0.15 -5.77
CA THR A 324 22.00 -0.35 -4.41
C THR A 324 21.07 -1.57 -4.38
N THR A 325 20.94 -2.17 -3.20
CA THR A 325 20.08 -3.33 -2.98
C THR A 325 19.08 -3.10 -1.86
N VAL A 326 17.89 -3.69 -2.00
CA VAL A 326 16.86 -3.69 -0.95
C VAL A 326 16.02 -4.98 -1.01
N ASN A 327 15.47 -5.43 0.11
CA ASN A 327 14.43 -6.46 0.11
C ASN A 327 13.05 -5.82 0.23
N VAL A 328 12.03 -6.41 -0.37
CA VAL A 328 10.64 -5.94 -0.33
C VAL A 328 10.13 -5.75 1.10
N GLN A 329 10.60 -6.57 2.04
CA GLN A 329 10.24 -6.50 3.46
C GLN A 329 10.65 -5.19 4.15
N HIS A 330 11.61 -4.47 3.61
CA HIS A 330 12.11 -3.21 4.16
C HIS A 330 11.35 -1.99 3.64
N LEU A 331 10.40 -2.15 2.71
CA LEU A 331 9.54 -1.05 2.28
C LEU A 331 8.56 -0.67 3.39
N GLU A 332 8.55 0.60 3.76
CA GLU A 332 7.81 1.08 4.93
C GLU A 332 6.30 0.82 4.82
N SER A 333 5.72 0.97 3.62
CA SER A 333 4.30 0.71 3.38
C SER A 333 3.91 -0.76 3.50
N LEU A 334 4.85 -1.69 3.29
CA LEU A 334 4.60 -3.13 3.28
C LEU A 334 4.88 -3.80 4.63
N ASN A 335 5.41 -3.06 5.62
CA ASN A 335 5.82 -3.64 6.90
C ASN A 335 4.71 -4.46 7.57
N ASP A 336 3.47 -3.95 7.59
CA ASP A 336 2.33 -4.67 8.19
C ASP A 336 1.97 -5.94 7.42
N ALA A 337 2.05 -5.91 6.07
CA ALA A 337 1.77 -7.08 5.24
C ALA A 337 2.85 -8.16 5.45
N VAL A 338 4.11 -7.74 5.57
CA VAL A 338 5.25 -8.61 5.87
C VAL A 338 5.11 -9.22 7.27
N GLU A 339 4.75 -8.44 8.29
CA GLU A 339 4.50 -8.95 9.65
C GLU A 339 3.35 -9.98 9.64
N GLN A 340 2.28 -9.72 8.91
CA GLN A 340 1.16 -10.64 8.77
C GLN A 340 1.54 -11.97 8.10
N ILE A 341 2.41 -11.92 7.08
CA ILE A 341 2.87 -13.10 6.33
C ILE A 341 3.87 -13.91 7.14
N THR A 342 4.85 -13.24 7.76
CA THR A 342 6.02 -13.90 8.35
C THR A 342 5.94 -14.06 9.86
N GLY A 343 5.07 -13.29 10.53
CA GLY A 343 5.04 -13.18 11.99
C GLY A 343 6.19 -12.33 12.56
N VAL A 344 6.99 -11.68 11.71
CA VAL A 344 8.16 -10.89 12.11
C VAL A 344 7.98 -9.44 11.69
N ARG A 345 8.04 -8.52 12.66
CA ARG A 345 8.06 -7.08 12.39
C ARG A 345 9.48 -6.65 12.00
N VAL A 346 9.60 -6.07 10.80
CA VAL A 346 10.87 -5.55 10.32
C VAL A 346 11.10 -4.16 10.91
N ARG A 347 12.26 -3.96 11.55
CA ARG A 347 12.61 -2.68 12.20
C ARG A 347 13.34 -1.72 11.25
N GLU A 348 14.15 -2.27 10.36
CA GLU A 348 14.87 -1.50 9.37
C GLU A 348 14.00 -1.30 8.13
N THR A 349 13.58 -0.07 7.90
CA THR A 349 12.71 0.28 6.78
C THR A 349 13.28 1.43 5.97
N VAL A 350 12.89 1.49 4.71
CA VAL A 350 13.15 2.58 3.78
C VAL A 350 11.81 3.13 3.29
N PRO A 351 11.65 4.46 3.21
CA PRO A 351 10.44 5.05 2.64
C PRO A 351 10.26 4.64 1.18
N ASP A 352 9.03 4.34 0.77
CA ASP A 352 8.70 3.94 -0.61
C ASP A 352 9.07 5.02 -1.63
N SER A 353 9.05 6.29 -1.20
CA SER A 353 9.48 7.42 -2.03
C SER A 353 10.90 7.26 -2.60
N ILE A 354 11.76 6.51 -1.94
CA ILE A 354 13.12 6.22 -2.41
C ILE A 354 13.09 5.35 -3.67
N LEU A 355 12.21 4.35 -3.76
CA LEU A 355 12.05 3.56 -4.98
C LEU A 355 11.52 4.41 -6.14
N TRP A 356 10.62 5.35 -5.86
CA TRP A 356 10.09 6.25 -6.90
C TRP A 356 11.13 7.23 -7.43
N MET A 357 12.11 7.57 -6.61
CA MET A 357 13.24 8.39 -7.03
C MET A 357 14.25 7.60 -7.88
N ALA A 358 14.23 6.28 -7.84
CA ALA A 358 15.13 5.46 -8.63
C ALA A 358 14.83 5.61 -10.13
N ASP A 359 15.86 5.75 -10.94
CA ASP A 359 15.75 5.81 -12.40
C ASP A 359 15.49 4.40 -12.97
N GLU A 360 16.01 3.38 -12.28
CA GLU A 360 15.80 1.98 -12.62
C GLU A 360 15.58 1.13 -11.37
N VAL A 361 14.55 0.27 -11.41
CA VAL A 361 14.31 -0.77 -10.40
C VAL A 361 14.30 -2.12 -11.08
N GLU A 362 15.15 -3.04 -10.60
CA GLU A 362 15.28 -4.39 -11.16
C GLU A 362 15.00 -5.45 -10.11
N LEU A 363 14.09 -6.39 -10.44
CA LEU A 363 13.76 -7.50 -9.57
C LEU A 363 14.77 -8.64 -9.74
N ILE A 364 15.37 -9.04 -8.64
CA ILE A 364 16.13 -10.28 -8.56
C ILE A 364 15.22 -11.35 -7.95
N ASP A 365 14.80 -12.29 -8.80
CA ASP A 365 13.84 -13.33 -8.44
C ASP A 365 14.47 -14.72 -8.47
N VAL A 366 14.13 -15.50 -7.44
CA VAL A 366 14.56 -16.89 -7.29
C VAL A 366 13.39 -17.71 -6.75
N PRO A 367 13.11 -18.91 -7.32
CA PRO A 367 12.07 -19.79 -6.81
C PRO A 367 12.25 -20.10 -5.32
N PRO A 368 11.17 -20.14 -4.52
CA PRO A 368 11.21 -20.41 -3.09
C PRO A 368 11.95 -21.70 -2.71
N GLN A 369 11.82 -22.72 -3.53
CA GLN A 369 12.51 -24.01 -3.33
C GLN A 369 14.03 -23.87 -3.43
N THR A 370 14.50 -23.15 -4.45
CA THR A 370 15.92 -22.87 -4.66
C THR A 370 16.48 -22.03 -3.51
N LEU A 371 15.73 -21.04 -3.04
CA LEU A 371 16.15 -20.20 -1.91
C LEU A 371 16.27 -21.02 -0.63
N ARG A 372 15.34 -21.92 -0.36
CA ARG A 372 15.42 -22.85 0.77
C ARG A 372 16.58 -23.83 0.65
N GLN A 373 16.88 -24.28 -0.56
CA GLN A 373 18.04 -25.14 -0.78
C GLN A 373 19.34 -24.39 -0.48
N ARG A 374 19.51 -23.15 -0.98
CA ARG A 374 20.65 -22.29 -0.62
C ARG A 374 20.76 -22.06 0.90
N MET A 375 19.61 -21.95 1.60
CA MET A 375 19.59 -21.83 3.06
C MET A 375 20.11 -23.09 3.73
N LYS A 376 19.66 -24.28 3.33
CA LYS A 376 20.11 -25.57 3.86
C LYS A 376 21.61 -25.81 3.64
N GLU A 377 22.14 -25.30 2.54
CA GLU A 377 23.58 -25.38 2.19
C GLU A 377 24.44 -24.35 2.94
N GLY A 378 23.85 -23.56 3.85
CA GLY A 378 24.58 -22.54 4.63
C GLY A 378 25.03 -21.33 3.79
N ARG A 379 24.52 -21.16 2.55
CA ARG A 379 24.89 -20.07 1.66
C ARG A 379 24.24 -18.73 1.99
N ILE A 380 23.24 -18.70 2.89
CA ILE A 380 22.52 -17.48 3.28
C ILE A 380 22.83 -17.09 4.72
N TYR A 381 22.73 -18.02 5.64
CA TYR A 381 23.09 -17.89 7.05
C TYR A 381 24.01 -19.01 7.49
N SER A 382 24.73 -18.82 8.61
CA SER A 382 25.54 -19.87 9.22
C SER A 382 24.67 -21.08 9.58
N MET A 383 25.25 -22.29 9.53
CA MET A 383 24.55 -23.55 9.75
C MET A 383 23.74 -23.57 11.06
N GLU A 384 24.24 -22.93 12.11
CA GLU A 384 23.58 -22.81 13.43
C GLU A 384 22.21 -22.11 13.37
N LYS A 385 22.03 -21.16 12.42
CA LYS A 385 20.80 -20.38 12.27
C LYS A 385 19.83 -20.95 11.23
N VAL A 386 20.25 -21.96 10.47
CA VAL A 386 19.48 -22.51 9.34
C VAL A 386 18.14 -23.09 9.77
N GLU A 387 18.12 -23.95 10.81
CA GLU A 387 16.87 -24.58 11.28
C GLU A 387 15.86 -23.55 11.77
N GLN A 388 16.30 -22.60 12.58
CA GLN A 388 15.44 -21.52 13.04
C GLN A 388 14.89 -20.68 11.87
N ALA A 389 15.73 -20.32 10.92
CA ALA A 389 15.33 -19.53 9.75
C ALA A 389 14.29 -20.28 8.89
N LEU A 390 14.50 -21.58 8.62
CA LEU A 390 13.59 -22.43 7.86
C LEU A 390 12.25 -22.68 8.58
N GLY A 391 12.27 -22.69 9.92
CA GLY A 391 11.09 -22.84 10.76
C GLY A 391 10.23 -21.60 10.90
N HIS A 392 10.76 -20.42 10.59
CA HIS A 392 10.08 -19.12 10.76
C HIS A 392 9.95 -18.35 9.45
N PHE A 393 10.86 -17.45 9.15
CA PHE A 393 10.79 -16.56 7.99
C PHE A 393 10.82 -17.30 6.64
N PHE A 394 11.70 -18.32 6.51
CA PHE A 394 11.91 -19.07 5.27
C PHE A 394 10.95 -20.26 5.09
N LYS A 395 9.77 -20.22 5.71
CA LYS A 395 8.68 -21.14 5.35
C LYS A 395 8.28 -20.95 3.89
N ILE A 396 7.98 -22.03 3.19
CA ILE A 396 7.62 -21.99 1.76
C ILE A 396 6.47 -21.00 1.50
N GLY A 397 5.42 -21.04 2.33
CA GLY A 397 4.28 -20.13 2.19
C GLY A 397 4.66 -18.66 2.33
N ASN A 398 5.55 -18.33 3.28
CA ASN A 398 6.04 -16.97 3.47
C ASN A 398 6.83 -16.49 2.25
N LEU A 399 7.74 -17.32 1.74
CA LEU A 399 8.56 -16.97 0.57
C LEU A 399 7.71 -16.78 -0.70
N ILE A 400 6.69 -17.63 -0.90
CA ILE A 400 5.74 -17.45 -2.02
C ILE A 400 5.00 -16.11 -1.89
N ALA A 401 4.50 -15.79 -0.68
CA ALA A 401 3.76 -14.56 -0.44
C ALA A 401 4.64 -13.30 -0.58
N LEU A 402 5.87 -13.33 -0.05
CA LEU A 402 6.83 -12.23 -0.21
C LEU A 402 7.25 -12.03 -1.68
N ARG A 403 7.41 -13.12 -2.43
CA ARG A 403 7.68 -13.08 -3.86
C ARG A 403 6.53 -12.43 -4.62
N GLU A 404 5.30 -12.80 -4.33
CA GLU A 404 4.11 -12.17 -4.91
C GLU A 404 4.06 -10.67 -4.59
N LEU A 405 4.33 -10.27 -3.33
CA LEU A 405 4.39 -8.86 -2.95
C LEU A 405 5.46 -8.11 -3.76
N ALA A 406 6.66 -8.66 -3.92
CA ALA A 406 7.74 -8.03 -4.68
C ALA A 406 7.36 -7.84 -6.16
N LEU A 407 6.76 -8.85 -6.77
CA LEU A 407 6.31 -8.79 -8.16
C LEU A 407 5.21 -7.74 -8.37
N ARG A 408 4.24 -7.66 -7.45
CA ARG A 408 3.17 -6.66 -7.51
C ARG A 408 3.68 -5.25 -7.32
N GLU A 409 4.58 -5.04 -6.35
CA GLU A 409 5.15 -3.71 -6.10
C GLU A 409 5.89 -3.16 -7.31
N ILE A 410 6.65 -4.01 -8.02
CA ILE A 410 7.37 -3.60 -9.22
C ILE A 410 6.42 -3.41 -10.41
N ALA A 411 5.39 -4.24 -10.55
CA ALA A 411 4.38 -4.03 -11.58
C ALA A 411 3.67 -2.68 -11.41
N ASP A 412 3.31 -2.33 -10.17
CA ASP A 412 2.71 -1.03 -9.85
C ASP A 412 3.66 0.15 -10.14
N ASP A 413 4.98 0.01 -9.88
CA ASP A 413 6.01 1.01 -10.23
C ASP A 413 6.12 1.21 -11.75
N VAL A 414 6.10 0.13 -12.52
CA VAL A 414 6.15 0.21 -14.00
C VAL A 414 4.90 0.88 -14.56
N ASP A 415 3.71 0.55 -14.05
CA ASP A 415 2.45 1.17 -14.47
C ASP A 415 2.45 2.69 -14.18
N GLU A 416 2.96 3.09 -13.03
CA GLU A 416 3.10 4.49 -12.68
C GLU A 416 4.01 5.27 -13.62
N ARG A 417 5.16 4.69 -13.99
CA ARG A 417 6.10 5.30 -14.93
C ARG A 417 5.48 5.45 -16.31
N LEU A 418 4.75 4.43 -16.78
CA LEU A 418 4.01 4.47 -18.04
C LEU A 418 2.92 5.54 -18.05
N GLU A 419 2.09 5.61 -16.99
CA GLU A 419 1.07 6.65 -16.89
C GLU A 419 1.67 8.06 -16.79
N SER A 420 2.84 8.23 -16.18
CA SER A 420 3.53 9.52 -16.11
C SER A 420 4.05 9.95 -17.48
N TRP A 421 4.51 8.99 -18.29
CA TRP A 421 4.98 9.22 -19.65
C TRP A 421 3.82 9.53 -20.61
N GLU A 422 2.74 8.74 -20.56
CA GLU A 422 1.52 9.00 -21.34
C GLU A 422 0.88 10.36 -21.02
N ARG A 423 1.02 10.86 -19.77
CA ARG A 423 0.54 12.18 -19.38
C ARG A 423 1.36 13.32 -19.98
N LYS A 424 2.66 13.12 -20.21
CA LYS A 424 3.52 14.10 -20.89
C LYS A 424 3.16 14.23 -22.38
N GLU A 425 2.69 13.13 -23.00
CA GLU A 425 2.36 13.09 -24.44
C GLU A 425 0.86 13.26 -24.75
N SER A 426 -0.04 12.98 -23.82
CA SER A 426 -1.48 13.01 -24.10
C SER A 426 -2.13 14.31 -23.66
N LEU A 427 -2.63 15.06 -24.66
CA LEU A 427 -3.60 16.16 -24.56
C LEU A 427 -4.99 15.70 -24.03
N ARG A 428 -5.07 14.69 -23.17
CA ARG A 428 -6.33 14.27 -22.58
C ARG A 428 -6.73 15.23 -21.47
N GLY A 429 -7.80 15.95 -21.73
CA GLY A 429 -8.33 17.07 -20.98
C GLY A 429 -8.69 16.82 -19.50
N PRO A 430 -9.19 17.87 -18.78
CA PRO A 430 -9.21 18.04 -17.33
C PRO A 430 -10.29 17.25 -16.59
N TRP A 431 -10.63 16.02 -16.99
CA TRP A 431 -11.77 15.25 -16.47
C TRP A 431 -11.45 14.30 -15.31
N ARG A 432 -10.19 14.21 -14.84
CA ARG A 432 -9.88 13.49 -13.59
C ARG A 432 -10.12 14.42 -12.40
N ARG A 433 -11.11 14.08 -11.60
CA ARG A 433 -11.33 14.67 -10.29
C ARG A 433 -10.12 14.34 -9.41
N GLU A 434 -9.41 15.34 -8.90
CA GLU A 434 -8.36 15.13 -7.91
C GLU A 434 -8.98 14.41 -6.72
N GLU A 435 -8.55 13.17 -6.46
CA GLU A 435 -8.95 12.41 -5.28
C GLU A 435 -8.19 12.97 -4.07
N THR A 436 -8.86 13.07 -2.94
CA THR A 436 -8.25 13.47 -1.67
C THR A 436 -8.69 12.47 -0.60
N ILE A 437 -7.74 11.92 0.12
CA ILE A 437 -7.97 10.89 1.14
C ILE A 437 -7.77 11.48 2.53
N PHE A 438 -8.74 11.26 3.40
CA PHE A 438 -8.73 11.69 4.77
C PHE A 438 -8.66 10.47 5.70
N VAL A 439 -7.55 10.33 6.44
CA VAL A 439 -7.28 9.19 7.31
C VAL A 439 -7.47 9.60 8.76
N CYS A 440 -8.42 8.98 9.45
CA CYS A 440 -8.64 9.23 10.87
C CYS A 440 -7.94 8.19 11.73
N VAL A 441 -7.08 8.61 12.64
CA VAL A 441 -6.33 7.75 13.54
C VAL A 441 -6.64 8.03 15.02
N LYS A 442 -6.39 7.03 15.86
CA LYS A 442 -6.35 7.11 17.32
C LYS A 442 -4.93 6.81 17.77
N LEU A 443 -4.50 7.31 18.94
CA LEU A 443 -3.22 6.93 19.54
C LEU A 443 -3.32 5.51 20.12
N ASN A 444 -3.20 4.51 19.26
CA ASN A 444 -3.16 3.10 19.62
C ASN A 444 -2.14 2.36 18.75
N ASP A 445 -1.89 1.09 19.05
CA ASP A 445 -0.91 0.26 18.33
C ASP A 445 -1.22 0.06 16.84
N HIS A 446 -2.47 0.27 16.44
CA HIS A 446 -2.92 0.09 15.06
C HIS A 446 -2.84 1.37 14.21
N ALA A 447 -2.52 2.52 14.81
CA ALA A 447 -2.49 3.82 14.11
C ALA A 447 -1.54 3.81 12.91
N GLU A 448 -0.33 3.29 13.07
CA GLU A 448 0.66 3.21 12.00
C GLU A 448 0.15 2.38 10.81
N ARG A 449 -0.50 1.26 11.08
CA ARG A 449 -1.08 0.40 10.06
C ARG A 449 -2.14 1.14 9.24
N ILE A 450 -3.00 1.93 9.91
CA ILE A 450 -4.03 2.72 9.23
C ILE A 450 -3.38 3.80 8.38
N ILE A 451 -2.33 4.47 8.86
CA ILE A 451 -1.53 5.44 8.12
C ILE A 451 -0.91 4.80 6.88
N ARG A 452 -0.21 3.65 7.01
CA ARG A 452 0.38 2.92 5.88
C ARG A 452 -0.67 2.44 4.89
N ARG A 453 -1.84 2.00 5.37
CA ARG A 453 -2.96 1.62 4.49
C ARG A 453 -3.50 2.83 3.73
N GLY A 454 -3.65 3.98 4.40
CA GLY A 454 -4.04 5.25 3.80
C GLY A 454 -3.06 5.69 2.73
N PHE A 455 -1.77 5.64 3.03
CA PHE A 455 -0.71 5.94 2.08
C PHE A 455 -0.78 5.06 0.83
N ARG A 456 -0.82 3.72 0.96
CA ARG A 456 -0.91 2.81 -0.20
C ARG A 456 -2.10 3.11 -1.10
N ILE A 457 -3.24 3.47 -0.51
CA ILE A 457 -4.43 3.85 -1.28
C ILE A 457 -4.22 5.21 -1.95
N ALA A 458 -3.73 6.21 -1.21
CA ALA A 458 -3.46 7.54 -1.72
C ALA A 458 -2.45 7.51 -2.87
N PHE A 459 -1.41 6.74 -2.70
CA PHE A 459 -0.37 6.55 -3.71
C PHE A 459 -0.93 5.97 -5.00
N ARG A 460 -1.63 4.82 -4.93
CA ARG A 460 -2.25 4.18 -6.10
C ARG A 460 -3.33 5.04 -6.77
N LEU A 461 -3.98 5.92 -6.01
CA LEU A 461 -4.95 6.88 -6.51
C LEU A 461 -4.30 8.18 -7.02
N LYS A 462 -2.99 8.38 -6.79
CA LYS A 462 -2.28 9.66 -6.98
C LYS A 462 -3.03 10.81 -6.30
N ALA A 463 -3.54 10.52 -5.12
CA ALA A 463 -4.38 11.39 -4.32
C ALA A 463 -3.54 12.16 -3.30
N ARG A 464 -3.92 13.41 -3.02
CA ARG A 464 -3.46 14.08 -1.80
C ARG A 464 -4.06 13.37 -0.60
N TRP A 465 -3.30 13.29 0.50
CA TRP A 465 -3.82 12.63 1.67
C TRP A 465 -3.41 13.33 2.96
N HIS A 466 -4.32 13.27 3.93
CA HIS A 466 -4.23 13.94 5.19
C HIS A 466 -4.56 12.97 6.30
N VAL A 467 -3.76 12.97 7.36
CA VAL A 467 -4.00 12.18 8.57
C VAL A 467 -4.50 13.12 9.65
N ALA A 468 -5.59 12.76 10.29
CA ALA A 468 -6.18 13.53 11.37
C ALA A 468 -6.24 12.71 12.65
N TYR A 469 -5.74 13.28 13.74
CA TYR A 469 -5.92 12.81 15.09
C TYR A 469 -6.85 13.75 15.85
N LEU A 470 -7.90 13.21 16.47
CA LEU A 470 -8.81 13.99 17.28
C LEU A 470 -8.39 13.92 18.75
N HIS A 471 -7.95 15.06 19.30
CA HIS A 471 -7.59 15.23 20.70
C HIS A 471 -8.83 15.32 21.59
N HIS A 472 -8.92 14.45 22.57
CA HIS A 472 -10.00 14.43 23.57
C HIS A 472 -9.52 14.99 24.92
N GLY A 473 -9.25 16.23 25.04
CA GLY A 473 -8.98 17.15 26.13
C GLY A 473 -8.88 16.72 27.61
N SER A 474 -8.56 15.48 27.98
CA SER A 474 -8.52 15.04 29.38
C SER A 474 -7.52 13.92 29.70
N GLY A 475 -6.34 13.92 29.09
CA GLY A 475 -5.28 12.97 29.44
C GLY A 475 -3.90 13.52 29.11
N MET A 476 -2.87 13.14 29.86
CA MET A 476 -1.49 13.28 29.41
C MET A 476 -1.36 12.48 28.11
N GLU A 477 -1.26 13.19 26.98
CA GLU A 477 -1.03 12.55 25.71
C GLU A 477 0.38 12.00 25.67
N ASP A 478 0.53 10.87 25.03
CA ASP A 478 1.84 10.36 24.65
C ASP A 478 2.38 11.21 23.49
N GLU A 479 2.99 12.36 23.84
CA GLU A 479 3.61 13.28 22.86
C GLU A 479 4.65 12.56 21.99
N ALA A 480 5.34 11.58 22.56
CA ALA A 480 6.31 10.77 21.83
C ALA A 480 5.62 9.97 20.73
N ARG A 481 4.48 9.35 21.04
CA ARG A 481 3.69 8.58 20.07
C ARG A 481 3.09 9.47 18.99
N LEU A 482 2.61 10.65 19.37
CA LEU A 482 2.09 11.64 18.41
C LEU A 482 3.17 12.10 17.44
N LYS A 483 4.37 12.39 17.94
CA LYS A 483 5.53 12.77 17.14
C LYS A 483 5.95 11.65 16.17
N GLU A 484 5.91 10.39 16.62
CA GLU A 484 6.21 9.21 15.80
C GLU A 484 5.22 9.08 14.63
N LEU A 485 3.90 9.15 14.89
CA LEU A 485 2.87 9.04 13.85
C LEU A 485 2.92 10.22 12.87
N LYS A 486 3.22 11.42 13.37
CA LYS A 486 3.44 12.60 12.51
C LYS A 486 4.64 12.38 11.60
N GLY A 487 5.78 11.96 12.16
CA GLY A 487 6.99 11.67 11.39
C GLY A 487 6.78 10.56 10.34
N LEU A 488 6.05 9.50 10.68
CA LEU A 488 5.67 8.46 9.72
C LEU A 488 4.84 9.03 8.57
N THR A 489 3.84 9.86 8.88
CA THR A 489 2.96 10.46 7.85
C THR A 489 3.75 11.37 6.92
N GLU A 490 4.63 12.20 7.46
CA GLU A 490 5.45 13.14 6.68
C GLU A 490 6.46 12.41 5.79
N ARG A 491 7.12 11.36 6.29
CA ARG A 491 8.01 10.50 5.47
C ARG A 491 7.29 9.85 4.30
N LEU A 492 6.03 9.48 4.50
CA LEU A 492 5.17 8.92 3.43
C LEU A 492 4.52 10.00 2.56
N GLY A 493 4.91 11.27 2.70
CA GLY A 493 4.44 12.38 1.87
C GLY A 493 3.02 12.88 2.16
N GLY A 494 2.47 12.58 3.32
CA GLY A 494 1.17 13.08 3.80
C GLY A 494 1.29 14.27 4.74
N SER A 495 0.17 14.92 5.06
CA SER A 495 0.10 15.92 6.13
C SER A 495 -0.58 15.33 7.36
N PHE A 496 -0.09 15.69 8.55
CA PHE A 496 -0.65 15.26 9.84
C PHE A 496 -1.22 16.45 10.59
N GLU A 497 -2.45 16.32 11.07
CA GLU A 497 -3.14 17.39 11.80
C GLU A 497 -3.75 16.86 13.10
N VAL A 498 -3.61 17.67 14.15
CA VAL A 498 -4.27 17.46 15.45
C VAL A 498 -5.51 18.33 15.51
N ILE A 499 -6.68 17.71 15.57
CA ILE A 499 -7.96 18.40 15.70
C ILE A 499 -8.30 18.49 17.19
N THR A 500 -8.33 19.70 17.73
CA THR A 500 -8.74 19.95 19.12
C THR A 500 -10.23 20.20 19.18
N GLY A 501 -10.94 19.38 19.95
CA GLY A 501 -12.37 19.57 20.23
C GLY A 501 -12.58 20.68 21.25
N GLN A 502 -12.85 21.90 20.81
CA GLN A 502 -13.32 22.95 21.71
C GLN A 502 -14.84 22.83 21.90
N GLY A 503 -15.29 22.58 23.15
CA GLY A 503 -16.71 22.60 23.52
C GLY A 503 -17.47 21.28 23.33
N LYS A 504 -18.82 21.35 23.35
CA LYS A 504 -19.74 20.20 23.27
C LYS A 504 -19.96 19.63 21.85
N LYS A 505 -19.09 19.95 20.86
CA LYS A 505 -19.27 19.45 19.48
C LYS A 505 -19.02 17.93 19.39
N ASP A 506 -19.85 17.25 18.60
CA ASP A 506 -19.68 15.81 18.34
C ASP A 506 -18.34 15.56 17.62
N PRO A 507 -17.50 14.62 18.09
CA PRO A 507 -16.29 14.17 17.40
C PRO A 507 -16.48 13.82 15.93
N ALA A 508 -17.63 13.25 15.57
CA ALA A 508 -17.93 12.92 14.17
C ALA A 508 -18.10 14.18 13.32
N ASP A 509 -18.78 15.20 13.85
CA ASP A 509 -19.01 16.46 13.13
C ASP A 509 -17.70 17.23 12.92
N LEU A 510 -16.76 17.19 13.87
CA LEU A 510 -15.45 17.82 13.76
C LEU A 510 -14.61 17.15 12.64
N LEU A 511 -14.56 15.81 12.62
CA LEU A 511 -13.84 15.06 11.59
C LEU A 511 -14.47 15.25 10.21
N LEU A 512 -15.81 15.27 10.11
CA LEU A 512 -16.51 15.51 8.85
C LEU A 512 -16.30 16.95 8.35
N ALA A 513 -16.36 17.93 9.23
CA ALA A 513 -16.10 19.33 8.87
C ALA A 513 -14.68 19.48 8.30
N LYS A 514 -13.68 18.84 8.93
CA LYS A 514 -12.30 18.89 8.48
C LYS A 514 -12.08 18.12 7.16
N ALA A 515 -12.67 16.93 7.01
CA ALA A 515 -12.64 16.20 5.76
C ALA A 515 -13.27 17.00 4.59
N ASN A 516 -14.34 17.76 4.87
CA ASN A 516 -14.97 18.64 3.90
C ASN A 516 -14.09 19.86 3.54
N GLU A 517 -13.38 20.42 4.52
CA GLU A 517 -12.42 21.51 4.28
C GLU A 517 -11.34 21.10 3.29
N TYR A 518 -10.82 19.87 3.40
CA TYR A 518 -9.87 19.28 2.45
C TYR A 518 -10.53 18.79 1.14
N ASN A 519 -11.84 18.95 0.96
CA ASN A 519 -12.61 18.39 -0.17
C ASN A 519 -12.36 16.88 -0.37
N SER A 520 -12.30 16.15 0.73
CA SER A 520 -11.97 14.72 0.71
C SER A 520 -13.02 13.92 -0.06
N THR A 521 -12.56 13.02 -0.91
CA THR A 521 -13.41 12.11 -1.69
C THR A 521 -13.57 10.76 -1.03
N GLN A 522 -12.60 10.40 -0.18
CA GLN A 522 -12.59 9.16 0.57
C GLN A 522 -12.09 9.39 2.00
N MET A 523 -12.75 8.72 2.97
CA MET A 523 -12.35 8.69 4.38
C MET A 523 -11.91 7.29 4.76
N ILE A 524 -10.82 7.17 5.52
CA ILE A 524 -10.29 5.90 6.03
C ILE A 524 -10.34 5.92 7.55
N LEU A 525 -10.91 4.87 8.13
CA LEU A 525 -11.14 4.72 9.56
C LEU A 525 -10.66 3.36 10.03
N GLY A 526 -10.09 3.27 11.24
CA GLY A 526 -9.89 2.00 11.94
C GLY A 526 -11.18 1.54 12.62
N LYS A 527 -11.45 0.24 12.58
CA LYS A 527 -12.50 -0.37 13.41
C LYS A 527 -12.01 -0.39 14.85
N SER A 528 -12.72 0.26 15.78
CA SER A 528 -12.43 0.17 17.21
C SER A 528 -13.05 -1.10 17.79
N CYS A 529 -12.24 -1.95 18.42
CA CYS A 529 -12.69 -3.20 19.05
C CYS A 529 -13.36 -2.99 20.41
N SER A 530 -13.12 -1.85 21.08
CA SER A 530 -13.68 -1.57 22.41
C SER A 530 -14.83 -0.56 22.32
N PRO A 531 -16.08 -0.97 22.46
CA PRO A 531 -17.19 -0.03 22.57
C PRO A 531 -17.13 0.67 23.94
N SER A 532 -16.91 1.98 23.95
CA SER A 532 -17.14 2.81 25.15
C SER A 532 -18.62 2.73 25.56
N TRP A 533 -18.93 2.89 26.86
CA TRP A 533 -20.33 2.95 27.30
C TRP A 533 -21.11 4.10 26.64
N ARG A 534 -20.47 5.19 26.24
CA ARG A 534 -21.05 6.26 25.39
C ARG A 534 -21.44 5.76 23.99
N ASP A 535 -20.68 4.81 23.42
CA ASP A 535 -21.01 4.19 22.12
C ASP A 535 -22.30 3.35 22.17
N ARG A 536 -22.73 2.93 23.37
CA ARG A 536 -23.98 2.20 23.57
C ARG A 536 -25.22 3.08 23.37
N TRP A 537 -25.14 4.36 23.76
CA TRP A 537 -26.28 5.29 23.69
C TRP A 537 -26.29 6.14 22.40
N GLN A 538 -25.13 6.58 21.92
CA GLN A 538 -25.03 7.47 20.76
C GLN A 538 -24.61 6.76 19.46
N GLY A 539 -24.26 5.47 19.50
CA GLY A 539 -23.67 4.71 18.42
C GLY A 539 -22.17 4.97 18.26
N SER A 540 -21.41 4.00 17.73
CA SER A 540 -19.95 4.14 17.58
C SER A 540 -19.60 5.32 16.66
N LEU A 541 -18.45 5.94 16.88
CA LEU A 541 -17.93 7.04 16.04
C LEU A 541 -17.98 6.67 14.55
N VAL A 542 -17.57 5.43 14.20
CA VAL A 542 -17.64 4.91 12.82
C VAL A 542 -19.06 4.98 12.26
N LYS A 543 -20.08 4.63 13.05
CA LYS A 543 -21.49 4.70 12.61
C LYS A 543 -21.94 6.13 12.37
N ARG A 544 -21.52 7.07 13.21
CA ARG A 544 -21.87 8.49 13.06
C ARG A 544 -21.17 9.08 11.83
N LEU A 545 -19.90 8.77 11.63
CA LEU A 545 -19.15 9.17 10.45
C LEU A 545 -19.75 8.59 9.16
N LEU A 546 -20.10 7.31 9.13
CA LEU A 546 -20.78 6.70 7.98
C LEU A 546 -22.11 7.40 7.63
N ARG A 547 -22.87 7.85 8.64
CA ARG A 547 -24.13 8.58 8.41
C ARG A 547 -23.91 9.98 7.87
N GLY A 548 -22.87 10.66 8.31
CA GLY A 548 -22.54 12.03 7.88
C GLY A 548 -21.78 12.09 6.56
N ALA A 549 -21.01 11.06 6.24
CA ALA A 549 -20.13 11.00 5.06
C ALA A 549 -20.85 10.54 3.78
N ARG A 550 -22.12 10.93 3.57
CA ARG A 550 -22.90 10.45 2.40
C ARG A 550 -22.33 10.82 1.05
N HIS A 551 -21.53 11.87 1.00
CA HIS A 551 -20.95 12.43 -0.24
C HIS A 551 -19.52 11.92 -0.51
N MET A 552 -18.91 11.20 0.44
CA MET A 552 -17.58 10.63 0.30
C MET A 552 -17.60 9.12 0.56
N ASP A 553 -16.71 8.37 -0.08
CA ASP A 553 -16.55 6.95 0.17
C ASP A 553 -15.90 6.72 1.53
N VAL A 554 -16.27 5.67 2.24
CA VAL A 554 -15.70 5.37 3.56
C VAL A 554 -15.12 3.96 3.57
N LEU A 555 -13.84 3.85 3.85
CA LEU A 555 -13.15 2.59 4.10
C LEU A 555 -12.99 2.38 5.60
N VAL A 556 -13.53 1.30 6.11
CA VAL A 556 -13.31 0.85 7.48
C VAL A 556 -12.32 -0.31 7.47
N VAL A 557 -11.13 -0.07 7.99
CA VAL A 557 -10.03 -1.03 8.09
C VAL A 557 -10.19 -1.84 9.36
N THR A 558 -10.14 -3.17 9.23
CA THR A 558 -10.21 -4.07 10.40
C THR A 558 -8.89 -4.13 11.15
N GLU A 559 -9.00 -4.22 12.47
CA GLU A 559 -7.90 -4.54 13.37
C GLU A 559 -7.80 -6.07 13.42
N TYR A 560 -6.67 -6.65 13.02
CA TYR A 560 -6.45 -8.08 13.23
C TYR A 560 -6.05 -8.28 14.70
N GLU A 561 -6.82 -9.04 15.43
CA GLU A 561 -6.38 -9.58 16.71
C GLU A 561 -5.22 -10.56 16.47
N ARG A 562 -4.17 -10.45 17.26
CA ARG A 562 -3.01 -11.33 17.24
C ARG A 562 -3.36 -12.74 17.72
#